data_45c123e395f379cb3fd9f59e5bae979e
#
_entry.id   45c123e395f379cb3fd9f59e5bae979e
#
_cell.length_a   1.000
_cell.length_b   1.000
_cell.length_c   1.000
_cell.angle_alpha   90.00
_cell.angle_beta   90.00
_cell.angle_gamma   90.00
#
_symmetry.space_group_name_H-M   'P 1'
#
loop_
_entity.id
_entity.type
_entity.pdbx_description
1 polymer ?
#
loop_
_entity_poly.entity_id
_entity_poly.type
_entity_poly.pdbx_seq_one_letter_code
_entity_poly.pdbx_strand_id
1 'polypeptide(L)'
;MNKNKKQTIIIEKNDNGVSKIILNQPEKHNALSPMMIRELSESFDELKEDPNTKVLIISAKGKSFCAGGDLDWMKEQIFSDRKTRIEEARKLADLLYKMYQFPKPLIAKVEGNAFGGGIGIISVCDVAISIENIKLALTEAKLGLIPATISPYVISKVGSSNGIDLFTSARTFYPPEAKNIGLIKSFCNQERIDNIINEEADSILINGPSAVTASKNLVRNLSSKIDENTIKFTVEALADV
;
A
#
# COMPACT_ATOMS: atom_id res chain seq x y z
N MET A 1 26.30 11.76 -14.46
CA MET A 1 25.39 10.64 -14.12
C MET A 1 24.24 11.20 -13.33
N ASN A 2 23.02 11.11 -13.86
CA ASN A 2 21.81 11.68 -13.27
C ASN A 2 21.49 10.92 -11.95
N LYS A 3 21.80 11.51 -10.81
CA LYS A 3 21.67 10.89 -9.46
C LYS A 3 20.21 10.64 -9.00
N ASN A 4 19.21 11.01 -9.81
CA ASN A 4 17.79 11.00 -9.40
C ASN A 4 16.89 10.02 -10.16
N LYS A 5 17.43 9.09 -10.95
CA LYS A 5 16.59 8.12 -11.65
C LYS A 5 16.27 6.96 -10.71
N LYS A 6 15.02 6.90 -10.20
CA LYS A 6 14.50 5.75 -9.47
C LYS A 6 14.55 4.52 -10.37
N GLN A 7 14.93 3.37 -9.82
CA GLN A 7 15.10 2.13 -10.59
C GLN A 7 13.84 1.25 -10.53
N THR A 8 13.14 1.27 -9.39
CA THR A 8 12.02 0.37 -9.13
C THR A 8 10.65 1.04 -9.25
N ILE A 9 10.62 2.37 -9.31
CA ILE A 9 9.40 3.17 -9.45
C ILE A 9 9.58 4.29 -10.48
N ILE A 10 8.45 4.78 -10.98
CA ILE A 10 8.38 6.00 -11.81
C ILE A 10 7.54 7.02 -11.07
N ILE A 11 7.96 8.28 -11.07
CA ILE A 11 7.19 9.40 -10.56
C ILE A 11 6.76 10.25 -11.75
N GLU A 12 5.46 10.51 -11.84
CA GLU A 12 4.87 11.44 -12.81
C GLU A 12 4.19 12.57 -12.05
N LYS A 13 4.46 13.81 -12.44
CA LYS A 13 3.86 15.01 -11.87
C LYS A 13 3.12 15.75 -12.98
N ASN A 14 1.86 16.05 -12.74
CA ASN A 14 1.02 16.81 -13.67
C ASN A 14 0.71 18.19 -13.10
N ASP A 15 0.57 19.17 -13.99
CA ASP A 15 0.26 20.57 -13.61
C ASP A 15 -1.13 20.77 -13.00
N ASN A 16 -2.00 19.75 -13.10
CA ASN A 16 -3.35 19.77 -12.52
C ASN A 16 -3.41 19.44 -11.03
N GLY A 17 -2.29 19.22 -10.36
CA GLY A 17 -2.24 18.88 -8.93
C GLY A 17 -2.22 17.38 -8.62
N VAL A 18 -2.22 16.52 -9.64
CA VAL A 18 -2.13 15.06 -9.47
C VAL A 18 -0.68 14.60 -9.68
N SER A 19 -0.12 13.92 -8.72
CA SER A 19 1.13 13.17 -8.87
C SER A 19 0.86 11.67 -8.87
N LYS A 20 1.71 10.91 -9.56
CA LYS A 20 1.61 9.44 -9.61
C LYS A 20 2.93 8.81 -9.20
N ILE A 21 2.84 7.76 -8.39
CA ILE A 21 3.92 6.78 -8.18
C ILE A 21 3.49 5.50 -8.88
N ILE A 22 4.35 4.99 -9.76
CA ILE A 22 4.09 3.78 -10.54
C ILE A 22 5.13 2.74 -10.15
N LEU A 23 4.73 1.62 -9.58
CA LEU A 23 5.61 0.48 -9.34
C LEU A 23 6.08 -0.07 -10.68
N ASN A 24 7.39 -0.22 -10.88
CA ASN A 24 7.97 -0.45 -12.20
C ASN A 24 9.04 -1.57 -12.19
N GLN A 25 8.71 -2.71 -11.60
CA GLN A 25 9.44 -3.95 -11.72
C GLN A 25 8.49 -5.10 -12.11
N PRO A 26 7.84 -5.02 -13.29
CA PRO A 26 6.84 -6.01 -13.71
C PRO A 26 7.41 -7.42 -13.83
N GLU A 27 8.68 -7.57 -14.16
CA GLU A 27 9.41 -8.86 -14.23
C GLU A 27 9.56 -9.55 -12.87
N LYS A 28 9.51 -8.77 -11.78
CA LYS A 28 9.48 -9.24 -10.39
C LYS A 28 8.10 -9.12 -9.76
N HIS A 29 7.05 -8.95 -10.57
CA HIS A 29 5.67 -8.75 -10.11
C HIS A 29 5.53 -7.60 -9.10
N ASN A 30 6.37 -6.58 -9.19
CA ASN A 30 6.44 -5.43 -8.28
C ASN A 30 6.56 -5.84 -6.80
N ALA A 31 7.34 -6.89 -6.52
CA ALA A 31 7.63 -7.33 -5.16
C ALA A 31 8.41 -6.24 -4.39
N LEU A 32 8.09 -6.10 -3.12
CA LEU A 32 8.68 -5.10 -2.22
C LEU A 32 10.10 -5.54 -1.81
N SER A 33 11.08 -5.19 -2.65
CA SER A 33 12.50 -5.33 -2.31
C SER A 33 12.96 -4.17 -1.40
N PRO A 34 14.08 -4.31 -0.68
CA PRO A 34 14.67 -3.23 0.11
C PRO A 34 14.90 -1.93 -0.70
N MET A 35 15.24 -2.07 -1.99
CA MET A 35 15.40 -0.92 -2.89
C MET A 35 14.07 -0.23 -3.16
N MET A 36 13.02 -0.98 -3.50
CA MET A 36 11.68 -0.42 -3.75
C MET A 36 11.11 0.26 -2.50
N ILE A 37 11.27 -0.36 -1.33
CA ILE A 37 10.85 0.21 -0.04
C ILE A 37 11.54 1.55 0.20
N ARG A 38 12.85 1.63 -0.03
CA ARG A 38 13.61 2.88 0.10
C ARG A 38 13.15 3.94 -0.89
N GLU A 39 13.04 3.60 -2.18
CA GLU A 39 12.64 4.55 -3.22
C GLU A 39 11.21 5.07 -3.01
N LEU A 40 10.29 4.22 -2.57
CA LEU A 40 8.95 4.62 -2.16
C LEU A 40 9.02 5.59 -0.97
N SER A 41 9.75 5.22 0.09
CA SER A 41 9.88 6.06 1.29
C SER A 41 10.39 7.46 0.97
N GLU A 42 11.48 7.57 0.17
CA GLU A 42 12.03 8.85 -0.29
C GLU A 42 11.04 9.65 -1.12
N SER A 43 10.26 8.95 -1.98
CA SER A 43 9.28 9.61 -2.85
C SER A 43 8.08 10.16 -2.07
N PHE A 44 7.64 9.46 -1.02
CA PHE A 44 6.60 9.96 -0.13
C PHE A 44 7.07 11.19 0.64
N ASP A 45 8.35 11.26 1.08
CA ASP A 45 8.92 12.46 1.70
C ASP A 45 8.97 13.64 0.72
N GLU A 46 9.44 13.40 -0.52
CA GLU A 46 9.49 14.43 -1.56
C GLU A 46 8.08 14.97 -1.89
N LEU A 47 7.12 14.08 -2.16
CA LEU A 47 5.76 14.47 -2.58
C LEU A 47 4.93 15.06 -1.44
N LYS A 48 5.27 14.77 -0.20
CA LYS A 48 4.68 15.40 0.97
C LYS A 48 4.93 16.90 0.97
N GLU A 49 6.15 17.30 0.70
CA GLU A 49 6.58 18.71 0.72
C GLU A 49 6.28 19.44 -0.60
N ASP A 50 6.00 18.74 -1.70
CA ASP A 50 5.73 19.35 -3.00
C ASP A 50 4.39 20.11 -3.02
N PRO A 51 4.36 21.44 -3.14
CA PRO A 51 3.11 22.22 -3.12
C PRO A 51 2.22 21.96 -4.34
N ASN A 52 2.79 21.44 -5.43
CA ASN A 52 2.04 21.15 -6.66
C ASN A 52 1.31 19.81 -6.56
N THR A 53 1.71 18.91 -5.67
CA THR A 53 0.99 17.67 -5.42
C THR A 53 -0.16 17.91 -4.46
N LYS A 54 -1.41 17.73 -4.91
CA LYS A 54 -2.65 17.82 -4.09
C LYS A 54 -3.30 16.46 -3.89
N VAL A 55 -3.16 15.56 -4.86
CA VAL A 55 -3.63 14.17 -4.82
C VAL A 55 -2.49 13.27 -5.30
N LEU A 56 -2.26 12.16 -4.63
CA LEU A 56 -1.27 11.16 -5.02
C LEU A 56 -1.97 9.88 -5.45
N ILE A 57 -1.63 9.37 -6.64
CA ILE A 57 -2.10 8.07 -7.14
C ILE A 57 -0.94 7.09 -7.09
N ILE A 58 -1.15 5.91 -6.51
CA ILE A 58 -0.22 4.78 -6.62
C ILE A 58 -0.80 3.74 -7.57
N SER A 59 0.00 3.31 -8.54
CA SER A 59 -0.35 2.31 -9.56
C SER A 59 0.84 1.40 -9.85
N ALA A 60 0.70 0.47 -10.79
CA ALA A 60 1.77 -0.45 -11.11
C ALA A 60 1.78 -0.81 -12.60
N LYS A 61 2.96 -1.11 -13.16
CA LYS A 61 3.10 -1.70 -14.48
C LYS A 61 3.06 -3.22 -14.43
N GLY A 62 2.51 -3.82 -15.49
CA GLY A 62 2.48 -5.27 -15.67
C GLY A 62 1.24 -5.95 -15.08
N LYS A 63 1.31 -7.28 -14.94
CA LYS A 63 0.15 -8.13 -14.57
C LYS A 63 -0.14 -8.15 -13.06
N SER A 64 0.77 -7.66 -12.24
CA SER A 64 0.62 -7.61 -10.80
C SER A 64 0.74 -6.18 -10.31
N PHE A 65 -0.17 -5.79 -9.43
CA PHE A 65 -0.03 -4.54 -8.70
C PHE A 65 1.19 -4.65 -7.76
N CYS A 66 1.18 -5.67 -6.89
CA CYS A 66 2.33 -5.99 -6.04
C CYS A 66 2.19 -7.41 -5.49
N ALA A 67 3.24 -8.23 -5.62
CA ALA A 67 3.25 -9.62 -5.18
C ALA A 67 3.58 -9.81 -3.69
N GLY A 68 3.73 -8.73 -2.92
CA GLY A 68 4.16 -8.80 -1.52
C GLY A 68 5.66 -8.60 -1.34
N GLY A 69 6.23 -9.15 -0.29
CA GLY A 69 7.67 -9.08 -0.03
C GLY A 69 8.49 -9.83 -1.11
N ASP A 70 9.67 -9.30 -1.41
CA ASP A 70 10.62 -9.98 -2.30
C ASP A 70 11.07 -11.29 -1.66
N LEU A 71 10.86 -12.42 -2.39
CA LEU A 71 11.10 -13.75 -1.84
C LEU A 71 12.60 -14.01 -1.53
N ASP A 72 13.51 -13.41 -2.29
CA ASP A 72 14.94 -13.59 -2.05
C ASP A 72 15.34 -12.82 -0.78
N TRP A 73 14.86 -11.60 -0.62
CA TRP A 73 15.02 -10.85 0.62
C TRP A 73 14.41 -11.58 1.83
N MET A 74 13.20 -12.15 1.69
CA MET A 74 12.57 -12.93 2.77
C MET A 74 13.35 -14.17 3.14
N LYS A 75 13.93 -14.89 2.17
CA LYS A 75 14.79 -16.07 2.42
C LYS A 75 16.06 -15.72 3.21
N GLU A 76 16.68 -14.57 2.91
CA GLU A 76 17.84 -14.09 3.66
C GLU A 76 17.52 -13.90 5.15
N GLN A 77 16.28 -13.49 5.47
CA GLN A 77 15.85 -13.27 6.85
C GLN A 77 15.69 -14.57 7.65
N ILE A 78 15.42 -15.71 7.00
CA ILE A 78 15.29 -17.02 7.69
C ILE A 78 16.56 -17.38 8.47
N PHE A 79 17.72 -17.01 7.95
CA PHE A 79 19.02 -17.32 8.56
C PHE A 79 19.57 -16.17 9.43
N SER A 80 18.84 -15.05 9.52
CA SER A 80 19.25 -13.88 10.30
C SER A 80 18.88 -14.02 11.77
N ASP A 81 19.62 -13.35 12.63
CA ASP A 81 19.25 -13.26 14.04
C ASP A 81 17.97 -12.41 14.24
N ARG A 82 17.37 -12.53 15.42
CA ARG A 82 16.12 -11.81 15.75
C ARG A 82 16.27 -10.29 15.60
N LYS A 83 17.43 -9.74 15.95
CA LYS A 83 17.66 -8.29 15.86
C LYS A 83 17.61 -7.83 14.40
N THR A 84 18.31 -8.53 13.52
CA THR A 84 18.33 -8.27 12.07
C THR A 84 16.91 -8.39 11.49
N ARG A 85 16.15 -9.42 11.87
CA ARG A 85 14.76 -9.59 11.42
C ARG A 85 13.87 -8.40 11.83
N ILE A 86 14.03 -7.89 13.04
CA ILE A 86 13.33 -6.69 13.52
C ILE A 86 13.71 -5.47 12.66
N GLU A 87 15.00 -5.24 12.41
CA GLU A 87 15.48 -4.11 11.62
C GLU A 87 14.95 -4.17 10.18
N GLU A 88 14.90 -5.35 9.58
CA GLU A 88 14.40 -5.54 8.22
C GLU A 88 12.86 -5.39 8.15
N ALA A 89 12.11 -6.00 9.08
CA ALA A 89 10.66 -5.84 9.15
C ALA A 89 10.26 -4.37 9.40
N ARG A 90 11.07 -3.63 10.16
CA ARG A 90 10.85 -2.21 10.43
C ARG A 90 10.85 -1.36 9.16
N LYS A 91 11.66 -1.69 8.15
CA LYS A 91 11.71 -0.93 6.89
C LYS A 91 10.35 -0.89 6.18
N LEU A 92 9.68 -2.04 6.09
CA LEU A 92 8.35 -2.10 5.49
C LEU A 92 7.30 -1.45 6.40
N ALA A 93 7.38 -1.67 7.71
CA ALA A 93 6.45 -1.08 8.67
C ALA A 93 6.52 0.46 8.63
N ASP A 94 7.72 1.03 8.59
CA ASP A 94 7.94 2.49 8.51
C ASP A 94 7.45 3.07 7.18
N LEU A 95 7.66 2.37 6.05
CA LEU A 95 7.09 2.78 4.76
C LEU A 95 5.56 2.85 4.83
N LEU A 96 4.92 1.77 5.30
CA LEU A 96 3.45 1.72 5.39
C LEU A 96 2.91 2.78 6.36
N TYR A 97 3.59 3.01 7.47
CA TYR A 97 3.23 4.07 8.40
C TYR A 97 3.38 5.46 7.77
N LYS A 98 4.45 5.71 7.02
CA LYS A 98 4.65 6.94 6.26
C LYS A 98 3.54 7.16 5.23
N MET A 99 3.17 6.12 4.47
CA MET A 99 2.06 6.16 3.52
C MET A 99 0.73 6.45 4.22
N TYR A 100 0.46 5.78 5.33
CA TYR A 100 -0.73 6.01 6.16
C TYR A 100 -0.77 7.44 6.69
N GLN A 101 0.34 8.00 7.16
CA GLN A 101 0.44 9.37 7.65
C GLN A 101 0.54 10.43 6.54
N PHE A 102 0.58 10.03 5.27
CA PHE A 102 0.69 10.98 4.17
C PHE A 102 -0.48 11.99 4.21
N PRO A 103 -0.20 13.32 4.26
CA PRO A 103 -1.23 14.31 4.57
C PRO A 103 -2.23 14.53 3.43
N LYS A 104 -1.80 14.26 2.19
CA LYS A 104 -2.63 14.45 1.00
C LYS A 104 -3.43 13.18 0.68
N PRO A 105 -4.57 13.27 -0.02
CA PRO A 105 -5.30 12.09 -0.46
C PRO A 105 -4.43 11.13 -1.28
N LEU A 106 -4.49 9.85 -0.93
CA LEU A 106 -3.76 8.76 -1.55
C LEU A 106 -4.74 7.77 -2.16
N ILE A 107 -4.69 7.61 -3.47
CA ILE A 107 -5.58 6.74 -4.25
C ILE A 107 -4.78 5.56 -4.80
N ALA A 108 -5.23 4.32 -4.59
CA ALA A 108 -4.68 3.14 -5.26
C ALA A 108 -5.47 2.83 -6.54
N LYS A 109 -4.78 2.81 -7.68
CA LYS A 109 -5.26 2.27 -8.96
C LYS A 109 -4.72 0.85 -9.11
N VAL A 110 -5.58 -0.15 -8.93
CA VAL A 110 -5.18 -1.57 -8.81
C VAL A 110 -5.56 -2.32 -10.08
N GLU A 111 -4.62 -2.42 -11.03
CA GLU A 111 -4.82 -3.05 -12.35
C GLU A 111 -4.24 -4.47 -12.42
N GLY A 112 -3.83 -5.05 -11.31
CA GLY A 112 -3.24 -6.37 -11.29
C GLY A 112 -3.37 -7.06 -9.94
N ASN A 113 -2.93 -8.31 -9.88
CA ASN A 113 -2.98 -9.10 -8.66
C ASN A 113 -2.22 -8.41 -7.51
N ALA A 114 -2.75 -8.52 -6.29
CA ALA A 114 -2.10 -7.99 -5.10
C ALA A 114 -2.07 -9.04 -3.98
N PHE A 115 -0.87 -9.28 -3.45
CA PHE A 115 -0.64 -10.28 -2.42
C PHE A 115 0.15 -9.68 -1.25
N GLY A 116 -0.10 -10.15 -0.05
CA GLY A 116 0.65 -9.78 1.15
C GLY A 116 0.87 -8.27 1.30
N GLY A 117 2.11 -7.81 1.22
CA GLY A 117 2.48 -6.40 1.27
C GLY A 117 1.76 -5.52 0.24
N GLY A 118 1.34 -6.09 -0.91
CA GLY A 118 0.51 -5.39 -1.90
C GLY A 118 -0.89 -5.06 -1.35
N ILE A 119 -1.49 -5.97 -0.58
CA ILE A 119 -2.72 -5.68 0.18
C ILE A 119 -2.44 -4.61 1.25
N GLY A 120 -1.26 -4.65 1.88
CA GLY A 120 -0.83 -3.59 2.81
C GLY A 120 -0.82 -2.21 2.16
N ILE A 121 -0.25 -2.06 0.95
CA ILE A 121 -0.28 -0.81 0.18
C ILE A 121 -1.72 -0.36 -0.12
N ILE A 122 -2.58 -1.27 -0.56
CA ILE A 122 -4.01 -0.97 -0.80
C ILE A 122 -4.68 -0.48 0.49
N SER A 123 -4.36 -1.10 1.61
CA SER A 123 -5.00 -0.81 2.91
C SER A 123 -4.61 0.54 3.50
N VAL A 124 -3.41 1.05 3.23
CA VAL A 124 -2.98 2.40 3.69
C VAL A 124 -3.50 3.53 2.82
N CYS A 125 -3.97 3.23 1.60
CA CYS A 125 -4.58 4.22 0.71
C CYS A 125 -5.95 4.67 1.23
N ASP A 126 -6.28 5.95 1.03
CA ASP A 126 -7.59 6.50 1.45
C ASP A 126 -8.71 5.90 0.58
N VAL A 127 -8.46 5.81 -0.71
CA VAL A 127 -9.36 5.19 -1.70
C VAL A 127 -8.58 4.14 -2.50
N ALA A 128 -9.21 3.01 -2.76
CA ALA A 128 -8.69 2.01 -3.68
C ALA A 128 -9.76 1.60 -4.68
N ILE A 129 -9.39 1.55 -5.96
CA ILE A 129 -10.25 1.13 -7.07
C ILE A 129 -9.49 0.08 -7.86
N SER A 130 -10.15 -1.04 -8.17
CA SER A 130 -9.52 -2.14 -8.90
C SER A 130 -10.22 -2.45 -10.23
N ILE A 131 -9.54 -3.24 -11.05
CA ILE A 131 -10.22 -3.93 -12.16
C ILE A 131 -10.87 -5.22 -11.64
N GLU A 132 -11.81 -5.76 -12.44
CA GLU A 132 -12.64 -6.93 -12.06
C GLU A 132 -11.85 -8.23 -11.94
N ASN A 133 -10.89 -8.45 -12.86
CA ASN A 133 -10.27 -9.75 -13.06
C ASN A 133 -8.88 -9.85 -12.39
N ILE A 134 -8.82 -9.57 -11.10
CA ILE A 134 -7.59 -9.71 -10.31
C ILE A 134 -7.79 -10.63 -9.12
N LYS A 135 -6.69 -11.18 -8.63
CA LYS A 135 -6.62 -12.01 -7.43
C LYS A 135 -6.01 -11.24 -6.27
N LEU A 136 -6.63 -11.36 -5.13
CA LEU A 136 -6.20 -10.76 -3.87
C LEU A 136 -6.00 -11.89 -2.85
N ALA A 137 -4.91 -11.85 -2.08
CA ALA A 137 -4.71 -12.80 -0.99
C ALA A 137 -3.65 -12.31 0.01
N LEU A 138 -3.79 -12.77 1.25
CA LEU A 138 -2.80 -12.64 2.31
C LEU A 138 -2.15 -14.01 2.48
N THR A 139 -1.03 -14.22 1.79
CA THR A 139 -0.44 -15.55 1.58
C THR A 139 0.62 -15.94 2.60
N GLU A 140 0.86 -15.10 3.59
CA GLU A 140 1.92 -15.23 4.58
C GLU A 140 1.85 -16.57 5.34
N ALA A 141 0.65 -16.99 5.75
CA ALA A 141 0.45 -18.24 6.49
C ALA A 141 0.87 -19.48 5.69
N LYS A 142 0.79 -19.46 4.34
CA LYS A 142 1.29 -20.55 3.48
C LYS A 142 2.81 -20.69 3.51
N LEU A 143 3.51 -19.66 3.96
CA LEU A 143 4.97 -19.62 4.09
C LEU A 143 5.42 -19.81 5.54
N GLY A 144 4.49 -20.10 6.46
CA GLY A 144 4.78 -20.18 7.90
C GLY A 144 5.00 -18.81 8.56
N LEU A 145 4.56 -17.73 7.91
CA LEU A 145 4.70 -16.36 8.39
C LEU A 145 3.34 -15.77 8.76
N ILE A 146 3.36 -14.58 9.34
CA ILE A 146 2.16 -13.79 9.65
C ILE A 146 2.19 -12.44 8.92
N PRO A 147 1.04 -11.89 8.50
CA PRO A 147 0.96 -10.59 7.83
C PRO A 147 1.09 -9.42 8.84
N ALA A 148 2.10 -9.47 9.72
CA ALA A 148 2.18 -8.62 10.90
C ALA A 148 2.24 -7.13 10.57
N THR A 149 3.21 -6.70 9.74
CA THR A 149 3.47 -5.28 9.44
C THR A 149 2.32 -4.59 8.71
N ILE A 150 1.52 -5.36 7.96
CA ILE A 150 0.34 -4.85 7.22
C ILE A 150 -0.95 -4.93 8.04
N SER A 151 -0.98 -5.77 9.08
CA SER A 151 -2.19 -6.12 9.81
C SER A 151 -2.98 -4.94 10.39
N PRO A 152 -2.37 -3.89 10.97
CA PRO A 152 -3.12 -2.77 11.52
C PRO A 152 -3.98 -2.07 10.47
N TYR A 153 -3.43 -1.90 9.28
CA TYR A 153 -4.09 -1.21 8.17
C TYR A 153 -5.17 -2.08 7.53
N VAL A 154 -4.88 -3.37 7.34
CA VAL A 154 -5.87 -4.33 6.81
C VAL A 154 -7.05 -4.44 7.76
N ILE A 155 -6.82 -4.68 9.05
CA ILE A 155 -7.89 -4.81 10.06
C ILE A 155 -8.72 -3.52 10.16
N SER A 156 -8.07 -2.35 10.06
CA SER A 156 -8.78 -1.05 10.04
C SER A 156 -9.74 -0.92 8.86
N LYS A 157 -9.45 -1.55 7.70
CA LYS A 157 -10.31 -1.55 6.51
C LYS A 157 -11.40 -2.60 6.55
N VAL A 158 -11.04 -3.85 6.87
CA VAL A 158 -11.94 -5.01 6.70
C VAL A 158 -12.60 -5.47 7.99
N GLY A 159 -12.19 -4.92 9.13
CA GLY A 159 -12.62 -5.35 10.46
C GLY A 159 -11.97 -6.66 10.92
N SER A 160 -12.05 -6.95 12.22
CA SER A 160 -11.37 -8.09 12.84
C SER A 160 -11.90 -9.45 12.33
N SER A 161 -13.20 -9.58 12.12
CA SER A 161 -13.80 -10.85 11.67
C SER A 161 -13.29 -11.28 10.29
N ASN A 162 -13.32 -10.36 9.31
CA ASN A 162 -12.78 -10.63 7.97
C ASN A 162 -11.25 -10.77 8.03
N GLY A 163 -10.58 -10.00 8.88
CA GLY A 163 -9.14 -10.11 9.08
C GLY A 163 -8.73 -11.50 9.56
N ILE A 164 -9.42 -12.08 10.54
CA ILE A 164 -9.15 -13.45 11.04
C ILE A 164 -9.32 -14.46 9.90
N ASP A 165 -10.43 -14.41 9.18
CA ASP A 165 -10.67 -15.33 8.05
C ASP A 165 -9.55 -15.25 7.01
N LEU A 166 -9.26 -14.04 6.52
CA LEU A 166 -8.26 -13.83 5.46
C LEU A 166 -6.83 -14.20 5.90
N PHE A 167 -6.45 -13.91 7.15
CA PHE A 167 -5.10 -14.18 7.65
C PHE A 167 -4.86 -15.66 7.90
N THR A 168 -5.86 -16.35 8.44
CA THR A 168 -5.72 -17.77 8.82
C THR A 168 -5.94 -18.71 7.66
N SER A 169 -6.88 -18.40 6.76
CA SER A 169 -7.14 -19.24 5.58
C SER A 169 -6.13 -19.05 4.46
N ALA A 170 -5.52 -17.87 4.39
CA ALA A 170 -4.65 -17.45 3.29
C ALA A 170 -5.26 -17.73 1.89
N ARG A 171 -6.59 -17.71 1.81
CA ARG A 171 -7.34 -17.97 0.58
C ARG A 171 -7.25 -16.79 -0.40
N THR A 172 -7.49 -17.09 -1.65
CA THR A 172 -7.70 -16.07 -2.68
C THR A 172 -9.11 -15.53 -2.58
N PHE A 173 -9.27 -14.23 -2.73
CA PHE A 173 -10.54 -13.53 -2.86
C PHE A 173 -10.47 -12.55 -4.04
N TYR A 174 -11.62 -11.96 -4.40
CA TYR A 174 -11.79 -11.20 -5.62
C TYR A 174 -12.41 -9.83 -5.37
N PRO A 175 -12.36 -8.89 -6.33
CA PRO A 175 -12.86 -7.52 -6.17
C PRO A 175 -14.29 -7.39 -5.63
N PRO A 176 -15.28 -8.22 -6.01
CA PRO A 176 -16.60 -8.12 -5.40
C PRO A 176 -16.59 -8.33 -3.88
N GLU A 177 -15.84 -9.33 -3.40
CA GLU A 177 -15.66 -9.56 -1.96
C GLU A 177 -14.86 -8.45 -1.32
N ALA A 178 -13.73 -8.01 -1.96
CA ALA A 178 -12.90 -6.93 -1.47
C ALA A 178 -13.69 -5.63 -1.25
N LYS A 179 -14.65 -5.33 -2.13
CA LYS A 179 -15.59 -4.22 -1.96
C LYS A 179 -16.53 -4.43 -0.78
N ASN A 180 -17.12 -5.62 -0.68
CA ASN A 180 -18.10 -5.93 0.38
C ASN A 180 -17.48 -5.84 1.79
N ILE A 181 -16.22 -6.23 1.95
CA ILE A 181 -15.49 -6.15 3.22
C ILE A 181 -14.82 -4.79 3.47
N GLY A 182 -14.93 -3.83 2.53
CA GLY A 182 -14.41 -2.48 2.68
C GLY A 182 -12.93 -2.29 2.35
N LEU A 183 -12.25 -3.29 1.77
CA LEU A 183 -10.86 -3.17 1.36
C LEU A 183 -10.69 -2.20 0.18
N ILE A 184 -11.60 -2.22 -0.78
CA ILE A 184 -11.65 -1.31 -1.92
C ILE A 184 -12.99 -0.58 -2.00
N LYS A 185 -13.01 0.63 -2.56
CA LYS A 185 -14.23 1.42 -2.77
C LYS A 185 -15.10 0.82 -3.87
N SER A 186 -14.49 0.46 -5.00
CA SER A 186 -15.17 -0.04 -6.18
C SER A 186 -14.25 -0.83 -7.09
N PHE A 187 -14.85 -1.50 -8.07
CA PHE A 187 -14.13 -2.15 -9.16
C PHE A 187 -14.86 -1.92 -10.48
N CYS A 188 -14.15 -2.04 -11.59
CA CYS A 188 -14.66 -1.85 -12.93
C CYS A 188 -13.89 -2.68 -13.97
N ASN A 189 -14.32 -2.67 -15.23
CA ASN A 189 -13.49 -3.22 -16.30
C ASN A 189 -12.22 -2.39 -16.56
N GLN A 190 -11.22 -3.01 -17.19
CA GLN A 190 -9.92 -2.41 -17.47
C GLN A 190 -10.01 -1.08 -18.25
N GLU A 191 -10.95 -0.96 -19.17
CA GLU A 191 -11.08 0.20 -20.05
C GLU A 191 -11.61 1.44 -19.33
N ARG A 192 -12.29 1.27 -18.20
CA ARG A 192 -12.91 2.34 -17.43
C ARG A 192 -12.09 2.85 -16.26
N ILE A 193 -11.05 2.10 -15.84
CA ILE A 193 -10.38 2.41 -14.57
C ILE A 193 -9.73 3.79 -14.57
N ASP A 194 -9.12 4.20 -15.69
CA ASP A 194 -8.50 5.53 -15.79
C ASP A 194 -9.52 6.66 -15.60
N ASN A 195 -10.69 6.53 -16.25
CA ASN A 195 -11.75 7.53 -16.11
C ASN A 195 -12.23 7.62 -14.66
N ILE A 196 -12.48 6.47 -14.01
CA ILE A 196 -12.97 6.44 -12.61
C ILE A 196 -11.92 6.99 -11.64
N ILE A 197 -10.64 6.70 -11.85
CA ILE A 197 -9.55 7.26 -11.04
C ILE A 197 -9.43 8.78 -11.24
N ASN A 198 -9.60 9.27 -12.47
CA ASN A 198 -9.58 10.71 -12.74
C ASN A 198 -10.81 11.40 -12.11
N GLU A 199 -12.00 10.84 -12.27
CA GLU A 199 -13.23 11.35 -11.62
C GLU A 199 -13.07 11.42 -10.09
N GLU A 200 -12.44 10.40 -9.48
CA GLU A 200 -12.16 10.39 -8.04
C GLU A 200 -11.17 11.51 -7.65
N ALA A 201 -10.08 11.67 -8.40
CA ALA A 201 -9.10 12.72 -8.16
C ALA A 201 -9.74 14.12 -8.35
N ASP A 202 -10.50 14.32 -9.41
CA ASP A 202 -11.16 15.60 -9.73
C ASP A 202 -12.16 15.99 -8.64
N SER A 203 -12.91 15.01 -8.10
CA SER A 203 -13.85 15.25 -7.00
C SER A 203 -13.16 15.77 -5.72
N ILE A 204 -11.88 15.47 -5.56
CA ILE A 204 -11.07 15.96 -4.45
C ILE A 204 -10.46 17.32 -4.78
N LEU A 205 -9.96 17.50 -5.99
CA LEU A 205 -9.24 18.71 -6.43
C LEU A 205 -10.10 19.97 -6.44
N ILE A 206 -11.42 19.86 -6.61
CA ILE A 206 -12.35 21.00 -6.52
C ILE A 206 -12.50 21.58 -5.10
N ASN A 207 -11.99 20.87 -4.07
CA ASN A 207 -12.10 21.27 -2.69
C ASN A 207 -10.83 21.99 -2.22
N GLY A 208 -10.95 22.78 -1.15
CA GLY A 208 -9.81 23.47 -0.53
C GLY A 208 -8.77 22.48 0.04
N PRO A 209 -7.49 22.52 -0.40
CA PRO A 209 -6.50 21.51 -0.02
C PRO A 209 -6.27 21.37 1.49
N SER A 210 -6.29 22.48 2.22
CA SER A 210 -6.17 22.48 3.69
C SER A 210 -7.35 21.82 4.38
N ALA A 211 -8.58 22.05 3.88
CA ALA A 211 -9.77 21.43 4.41
C ALA A 211 -9.79 19.91 4.14
N VAL A 212 -9.34 19.48 2.96
CA VAL A 212 -9.18 18.05 2.61
C VAL A 212 -8.20 17.37 3.56
N THR A 213 -7.03 17.96 3.76
CA THR A 213 -6.01 17.44 4.72
C THR A 213 -6.55 17.39 6.14
N ALA A 214 -7.23 18.45 6.60
CA ALA A 214 -7.80 18.50 7.95
C ALA A 214 -8.90 17.45 8.14
N SER A 215 -9.76 17.24 7.14
CA SER A 215 -10.81 16.22 7.17
C SER A 215 -10.25 14.80 7.23
N LYS A 216 -9.21 14.52 6.44
CA LYS A 216 -8.48 13.24 6.49
C LYS A 216 -7.88 12.98 7.88
N ASN A 217 -7.23 13.99 8.47
CA ASN A 217 -6.65 13.89 9.81
C ASN A 217 -7.74 13.74 10.89
N LEU A 218 -8.88 14.41 10.75
CA LEU A 218 -10.01 14.29 11.68
C LEU A 218 -10.50 12.83 11.73
N VAL A 219 -10.75 12.21 10.58
CA VAL A 219 -11.18 10.81 10.51
C VAL A 219 -10.16 9.89 11.17
N ARG A 220 -8.86 10.06 10.89
CA ARG A 220 -7.80 9.24 11.47
C ARG A 220 -7.69 9.39 12.99
N ASN A 221 -7.87 10.59 13.51
CA ASN A 221 -7.83 10.84 14.95
C ASN A 221 -9.05 10.28 15.71
N LEU A 222 -10.18 10.13 15.02
CA LEU A 222 -11.42 9.56 15.60
C LEU A 222 -11.52 8.05 15.38
N SER A 223 -10.71 7.47 14.48
CA SER A 223 -10.64 6.04 14.25
C SER A 223 -9.67 5.36 15.22
N SER A 224 -9.60 4.02 15.19
CA SER A 224 -8.61 3.26 15.94
C SER A 224 -7.20 3.74 15.58
N LYS A 225 -6.47 4.20 16.59
CA LYS A 225 -5.16 4.84 16.40
C LYS A 225 -4.11 3.79 16.07
N ILE A 226 -3.46 3.92 14.92
CA ILE A 226 -2.25 3.20 14.58
C ILE A 226 -1.07 4.11 14.93
N ASP A 227 -0.28 3.71 15.91
CA ASP A 227 0.82 4.49 16.46
C ASP A 227 2.12 3.67 16.53
N GLU A 228 3.17 4.27 17.09
CA GLU A 228 4.48 3.65 17.21
C GLU A 228 4.45 2.35 18.05
N ASN A 229 3.58 2.26 19.06
CA ASN A 229 3.43 1.04 19.86
C ASN A 229 2.85 -0.10 19.01
N THR A 230 1.86 0.21 18.15
CA THR A 230 1.29 -0.73 17.19
C THR A 230 2.35 -1.22 16.22
N ILE A 231 3.17 -0.31 15.67
CA ILE A 231 4.27 -0.66 14.75
C ILE A 231 5.29 -1.55 15.43
N LYS A 232 5.74 -1.20 16.64
CA LYS A 232 6.69 -1.99 17.41
C LYS A 232 6.18 -3.40 17.65
N PHE A 233 4.94 -3.54 18.14
CA PHE A 233 4.31 -4.85 18.37
C PHE A 233 4.31 -5.74 17.12
N THR A 234 3.91 -5.19 15.96
CA THR A 234 3.80 -5.97 14.72
C THR A 234 5.16 -6.39 14.16
N VAL A 235 6.17 -5.53 14.28
CA VAL A 235 7.55 -5.84 13.88
C VAL A 235 8.15 -6.96 14.74
N GLU A 236 7.96 -6.89 16.08
CA GLU A 236 8.42 -7.92 17.00
C GLU A 236 7.70 -9.25 16.76
N ALA A 237 6.37 -9.22 16.57
CA ALA A 237 5.59 -10.42 16.29
C ALA A 237 6.01 -11.12 14.97
N LEU A 238 6.39 -10.36 13.94
CA LEU A 238 6.91 -10.95 12.70
C LEU A 238 8.30 -11.58 12.91
N ALA A 239 9.14 -10.97 13.76
CA ALA A 239 10.49 -11.46 14.01
C ALA A 239 10.51 -12.74 14.88
N ASP A 240 9.40 -13.09 15.53
CA ASP A 240 9.27 -14.24 16.43
C ASP A 240 8.78 -15.50 15.70
N VAL A 241 8.36 -15.39 14.43
CA VAL A 241 7.99 -16.52 13.55
C VAL A 241 9.02 -16.73 12.45
#